data_f96e8dec44f28da58c095fb049e711f5
#
_entry.id   f96e8dec44f28da58c095fb049e711f5
#
_cell.length_a   1.000
_cell.length_b   1.000
_cell.length_c   1.000
_cell.angle_alpha   90.00
_cell.angle_beta   90.00
_cell.angle_gamma   90.00
#
_symmetry.space_group_name_H-M   'P 1'
#
loop_
_entity.id
_entity.type
_entity.pdbx_description
1 polymer ?
#
loop_
_entity_poly.entity_id
_entity_poly.type
_entity_poly.pdbx_seq_one_letter_code
_entity_poly.pdbx_strand_id
1 'polypeptide(L)'
;MWNDNLTDCAAALTYYAVLALFPTLLVTVSLIGIAGPSATENLISNVIAVVPAESRPVMHSTLRSMADQRTAAWLLAVFGTIGALWSSSSYLGVFRRALHAMHGIEDLRPAWRTAPRLVITALVLLALLVTSALVLILTAEAAPALGRLVGMDSIMAGTAWNVVKWPLLLGLVAVLVLVLFRSGPAQTRGVRQRLLGDALAITLWLAASAGFALYASQVGNYNRLYGSLAGIVVFLVWVWLSNLALLIGAQFNAELAKIHR
;
A
#
# COMPACT_ATOMS: atom_id res chain seq x y z
N MET A 1 5.67 -28.57 -7.52
CA MET A 1 5.90 -28.39 -6.08
C MET A 1 6.01 -26.93 -5.61
N TRP A 2 6.32 -25.96 -6.47
CA TRP A 2 6.45 -24.53 -6.07
C TRP A 2 5.22 -23.66 -6.38
N ASN A 3 4.34 -24.05 -7.30
CA ASN A 3 3.14 -23.27 -7.64
C ASN A 3 2.14 -23.18 -6.48
N ASP A 4 2.01 -24.25 -5.69
CA ASP A 4 1.04 -24.27 -4.58
C ASP A 4 1.47 -23.34 -3.43
N ASN A 5 2.79 -23.15 -3.23
CA ASN A 5 3.30 -22.29 -2.17
C ASN A 5 3.18 -20.77 -2.48
N LEU A 6 3.09 -20.34 -3.75
CA LEU A 6 2.97 -18.91 -4.09
C LEU A 6 1.59 -18.36 -3.75
N THR A 7 0.54 -19.13 -4.04
CA THR A 7 -0.84 -18.75 -3.72
C THR A 7 -1.06 -18.67 -2.22
N ASP A 8 -0.51 -19.63 -1.46
CA ASP A 8 -0.59 -19.64 0.00
C ASP A 8 0.20 -18.49 0.62
N CYS A 9 1.40 -18.21 0.10
CA CYS A 9 2.18 -17.04 0.50
C CYS A 9 1.44 -15.73 0.19
N ALA A 10 0.80 -15.63 -0.99
CA ALA A 10 0.00 -14.46 -1.35
C ALA A 10 -1.20 -14.29 -0.42
N ALA A 11 -1.86 -15.39 -0.02
CA ALA A 11 -2.96 -15.36 0.95
C ALA A 11 -2.49 -14.90 2.34
N ALA A 12 -1.37 -15.44 2.82
CA ALA A 12 -0.77 -15.02 4.09
C ALA A 12 -0.36 -13.54 4.08
N LEU A 13 0.24 -13.07 2.98
CA LEU A 13 0.58 -11.65 2.79
C LEU A 13 -0.66 -10.78 2.77
N THR A 14 -1.74 -11.22 2.13
CA THR A 14 -3.03 -10.52 2.11
C THR A 14 -3.60 -10.37 3.51
N TYR A 15 -3.57 -11.43 4.31
CA TYR A 15 -4.00 -11.38 5.69
C TYR A 15 -3.25 -10.29 6.49
N TYR A 16 -1.91 -10.28 6.45
CA TYR A 16 -1.12 -9.27 7.16
C TYR A 16 -1.26 -7.87 6.58
N ALA A 17 -1.43 -7.72 5.26
CA ALA A 17 -1.68 -6.44 4.63
C ALA A 17 -3.01 -5.82 5.12
N VAL A 18 -4.08 -6.62 5.14
CA VAL A 18 -5.39 -6.19 5.64
C VAL A 18 -5.35 -5.90 7.13
N LEU A 19 -4.64 -6.73 7.91
CA LEU A 19 -4.46 -6.48 9.35
C LEU A 19 -3.71 -5.18 9.63
N ALA A 20 -2.80 -4.75 8.74
CA ALA A 20 -2.08 -3.50 8.86
C ALA A 20 -2.93 -2.27 8.48
N LEU A 21 -3.96 -2.42 7.66
CA LEU A 21 -4.78 -1.30 7.18
C LEU A 21 -5.49 -0.56 8.32
N PHE A 22 -6.17 -1.29 9.21
CA PHE A 22 -6.91 -0.66 10.31
C PHE A 22 -6.02 0.18 11.21
N PRO A 23 -4.90 -0.34 11.75
CA PRO A 23 -3.98 0.46 12.54
C PRO A 23 -3.38 1.65 11.74
N THR A 24 -3.07 1.45 10.46
CA THR A 24 -2.52 2.53 9.61
C THR A 24 -3.54 3.65 9.39
N LEU A 25 -4.81 3.32 9.17
CA LEU A 25 -5.88 4.30 9.09
C LEU A 25 -6.05 5.06 10.41
N LEU A 26 -6.01 4.36 11.56
CA LEU A 26 -6.07 5.00 12.87
C LEU A 26 -4.92 6.01 13.08
N VAL A 27 -3.69 5.62 12.72
CA VAL A 27 -2.53 6.53 12.78
C VAL A 27 -2.73 7.72 11.87
N THR A 28 -3.17 7.49 10.64
CA THR A 28 -3.39 8.57 9.66
C THR A 28 -4.43 9.57 10.17
N VAL A 29 -5.58 9.09 10.64
CA VAL A 29 -6.64 9.94 11.21
C VAL A 29 -6.16 10.68 12.45
N SER A 30 -5.39 10.01 13.32
CA SER A 30 -4.85 10.63 14.55
C SER A 30 -3.84 11.75 14.25
N LEU A 31 -2.96 11.54 13.27
CA LEU A 31 -2.00 12.56 12.82
C LEU A 31 -2.71 13.80 12.25
N ILE A 32 -3.81 13.59 11.56
CA ILE A 32 -4.67 14.64 11.02
C ILE A 32 -5.36 15.41 12.14
N GLY A 33 -5.89 14.71 13.14
CA GLY A 33 -6.51 15.34 14.31
C GLY A 33 -5.56 16.25 15.11
N ILE A 34 -4.25 15.95 15.06
CA ILE A 34 -3.19 16.79 15.64
C ILE A 34 -2.93 18.05 14.79
N ALA A 35 -3.09 17.97 13.48
CA ALA A 35 -2.84 19.07 12.55
C ALA A 35 -3.87 20.21 12.62
N GLY A 36 -5.02 20.00 13.27
CA GLY A 36 -6.03 21.01 13.54
C GLY A 36 -7.41 20.72 12.92
N PRO A 37 -8.47 21.43 13.39
CA PRO A 37 -9.85 21.13 12.99
C PRO A 37 -10.13 21.30 11.49
N SER A 38 -9.55 22.32 10.85
CA SER A 38 -9.72 22.57 9.42
C SER A 38 -9.06 21.50 8.53
N ALA A 39 -7.86 21.04 8.91
CA ALA A 39 -7.17 19.96 8.20
C ALA A 39 -7.94 18.64 8.35
N THR A 40 -8.50 18.39 9.52
CA THR A 40 -9.31 17.19 9.81
C THR A 40 -10.58 17.17 8.94
N GLU A 41 -11.29 18.29 8.84
CA GLU A 41 -12.55 18.38 8.07
C GLU A 41 -12.32 18.18 6.58
N ASN A 42 -11.29 18.79 6.02
CA ASN A 42 -10.89 18.64 4.61
C ASN A 42 -10.47 17.19 4.28
N LEU A 43 -9.78 16.54 5.19
CA LEU A 43 -9.36 15.15 4.98
C LEU A 43 -10.50 14.17 5.13
N ILE A 44 -11.39 14.37 6.11
CA ILE A 44 -12.63 13.59 6.25
C ILE A 44 -13.46 13.69 4.97
N SER A 45 -13.66 14.88 4.43
CA SER A 45 -14.42 15.09 3.19
C SER A 45 -13.76 14.41 1.98
N ASN A 46 -12.44 14.48 1.86
CA ASN A 46 -11.68 13.85 0.77
C ASN A 46 -11.68 12.31 0.87
N VAL A 47 -11.54 11.76 2.09
CA VAL A 47 -11.64 10.31 2.32
C VAL A 47 -13.06 9.82 1.99
N ILE A 48 -14.09 10.55 2.43
CA ILE A 48 -15.50 10.20 2.16
C ILE A 48 -15.82 10.27 0.66
N ALA A 49 -15.18 11.15 -0.09
CA ALA A 49 -15.39 11.23 -1.54
C ALA A 49 -14.99 9.94 -2.29
N VAL A 50 -13.99 9.23 -1.78
CA VAL A 50 -13.49 7.96 -2.36
C VAL A 50 -14.31 6.74 -1.88
N VAL A 51 -15.05 6.88 -0.77
CA VAL A 51 -15.86 5.80 -0.19
C VAL A 51 -17.19 5.64 -0.94
N PRO A 52 -17.66 4.40 -1.19
CA PRO A 52 -18.98 4.14 -1.77
C PRO A 52 -20.10 4.86 -1.01
N ALA A 53 -21.10 5.36 -1.73
CA ALA A 53 -22.15 6.24 -1.20
C ALA A 53 -22.88 5.67 0.04
N GLU A 54 -23.11 4.37 0.07
CA GLU A 54 -23.80 3.66 1.14
C GLU A 54 -23.02 3.65 2.46
N SER A 55 -21.68 3.68 2.40
CA SER A 55 -20.80 3.62 3.58
C SER A 55 -20.39 5.02 4.09
N ARG A 56 -20.68 6.07 3.34
CA ARG A 56 -20.31 7.46 3.69
C ARG A 56 -20.84 7.94 5.04
N PRO A 57 -22.13 7.72 5.40
CA PRO A 57 -22.66 8.19 6.69
C PRO A 57 -21.96 7.56 7.88
N VAL A 58 -21.72 6.23 7.81
CA VAL A 58 -21.05 5.48 8.88
C VAL A 58 -19.59 5.90 8.99
N MET A 59 -18.89 6.05 7.87
CA MET A 59 -17.50 6.49 7.84
C MET A 59 -17.36 7.91 8.39
N HIS A 60 -18.23 8.84 8.00
CA HIS A 60 -18.24 10.22 8.47
C HIS A 60 -18.43 10.30 9.99
N SER A 61 -19.44 9.63 10.52
CA SER A 61 -19.72 9.63 11.97
C SER A 61 -18.57 9.00 12.77
N THR A 62 -17.97 7.93 12.26
CA THR A 62 -16.83 7.24 12.89
C THR A 62 -15.59 8.15 12.90
N LEU A 63 -15.24 8.74 11.77
CA LEU A 63 -14.08 9.64 11.67
C LEU A 63 -14.26 10.89 12.54
N ARG A 64 -15.47 11.46 12.57
CA ARG A 64 -15.77 12.65 13.37
C ARG A 64 -15.75 12.35 14.87
N SER A 65 -16.32 11.23 15.33
CA SER A 65 -16.26 10.81 16.73
C SER A 65 -14.82 10.54 17.20
N MET A 66 -13.96 10.05 16.31
CA MET A 66 -12.52 9.86 16.58
C MET A 66 -11.78 11.20 16.68
N ALA A 67 -12.12 12.17 15.82
CA ALA A 67 -11.50 13.49 15.82
C ALA A 67 -11.87 14.35 17.04
N ASP A 68 -13.09 14.20 17.55
CA ASP A 68 -13.60 14.98 18.70
C ASP A 68 -13.02 14.51 20.05
N GLN A 69 -12.50 13.29 20.14
CA GLN A 69 -11.94 12.70 21.37
C GLN A 69 -10.41 12.87 21.46
N ARG A 70 -9.92 14.09 21.69
CA ARG A 70 -8.48 14.40 21.75
C ARG A 70 -7.67 13.53 22.71
N THR A 71 -8.22 13.18 23.88
CA THR A 71 -7.52 12.35 24.87
C THR A 71 -7.47 10.87 24.46
N ALA A 72 -8.51 10.37 23.80
CA ALA A 72 -8.52 9.02 23.23
C ALA A 72 -7.71 8.94 21.94
N ALA A 73 -7.63 10.02 21.17
CA ALA A 73 -6.93 10.04 19.88
C ALA A 73 -5.43 9.72 20.02
N TRP A 74 -4.76 10.21 21.06
CA TRP A 74 -3.35 9.92 21.24
C TRP A 74 -3.10 8.46 21.67
N LEU A 75 -3.95 7.89 22.53
CA LEU A 75 -3.88 6.47 22.88
C LEU A 75 -4.13 5.59 21.66
N LEU A 76 -5.14 5.92 20.86
CA LEU A 76 -5.43 5.24 19.59
C LEU A 76 -4.27 5.38 18.60
N ALA A 77 -3.60 6.54 18.54
CA ALA A 77 -2.42 6.74 17.74
C ALA A 77 -1.27 5.82 18.16
N VAL A 78 -1.00 5.72 19.46
CA VAL A 78 0.07 4.85 20.01
C VAL A 78 -0.24 3.38 19.74
N PHE A 79 -1.42 2.90 20.13
CA PHE A 79 -1.83 1.52 19.88
C PHE A 79 -1.94 1.19 18.39
N GLY A 80 -2.45 2.13 17.60
CA GLY A 80 -2.48 2.03 16.14
C GLY A 80 -1.09 1.92 15.55
N THR A 81 -0.13 2.75 16.00
CA THR A 81 1.26 2.69 15.54
C THR A 81 1.92 1.37 15.88
N ILE A 82 1.75 0.89 17.12
CA ILE A 82 2.28 -0.42 17.53
C ILE A 82 1.66 -1.53 16.69
N GLY A 83 0.34 -1.53 16.49
CA GLY A 83 -0.37 -2.51 15.69
C GLY A 83 0.04 -2.48 14.20
N ALA A 84 0.20 -1.27 13.63
CA ALA A 84 0.67 -1.09 12.25
C ALA A 84 2.09 -1.60 12.07
N LEU A 85 2.99 -1.28 12.98
CA LEU A 85 4.38 -1.75 12.95
C LEU A 85 4.46 -3.27 13.11
N TRP A 86 3.67 -3.85 14.03
CA TRP A 86 3.60 -5.29 14.22
C TRP A 86 3.12 -6.00 12.94
N SER A 87 1.99 -5.57 12.38
CA SER A 87 1.40 -6.17 11.18
C SER A 87 2.30 -6.01 9.95
N SER A 88 2.88 -4.82 9.76
CA SER A 88 3.79 -4.54 8.64
C SER A 88 5.10 -5.30 8.77
N SER A 89 5.63 -5.46 9.98
CA SER A 89 6.81 -6.27 10.23
C SER A 89 6.54 -7.75 9.98
N SER A 90 5.34 -8.23 10.33
CA SER A 90 4.90 -9.61 10.07
C SER A 90 4.74 -9.86 8.56
N TYR A 91 4.13 -8.92 7.82
CA TYR A 91 4.07 -8.95 6.37
C TYR A 91 5.46 -9.08 5.74
N LEU A 92 6.40 -8.20 6.13
CA LEU A 92 7.78 -8.24 5.66
C LEU A 92 8.48 -9.56 6.03
N GLY A 93 8.21 -10.11 7.21
CA GLY A 93 8.73 -11.39 7.66
C GLY A 93 8.29 -12.54 6.75
N VAL A 94 7.00 -12.58 6.38
CA VAL A 94 6.46 -13.58 5.43
C VAL A 94 7.07 -13.39 4.05
N PHE A 95 7.07 -12.15 3.55
CA PHE A 95 7.60 -11.82 2.23
C PHE A 95 9.09 -12.19 2.11
N ARG A 96 9.88 -11.86 3.13
CA ARG A 96 11.29 -12.23 3.20
C ARG A 96 11.51 -13.74 3.19
N ARG A 97 10.74 -14.52 3.98
CA ARG A 97 10.81 -15.98 3.96
C ARG A 97 10.51 -16.55 2.58
N ALA A 98 9.48 -16.01 1.90
CA ALA A 98 9.16 -16.41 0.53
C ALA A 98 10.33 -16.12 -0.42
N LEU A 99 10.96 -14.93 -0.35
CA LEU A 99 12.14 -14.59 -1.16
C LEU A 99 13.32 -15.54 -0.89
N HIS A 100 13.61 -15.88 0.36
CA HIS A 100 14.70 -16.79 0.71
C HIS A 100 14.42 -18.20 0.17
N ALA A 101 13.20 -18.68 0.31
CA ALA A 101 12.77 -19.99 -0.20
C ALA A 101 12.88 -20.08 -1.74
N MET A 102 12.48 -19.03 -2.48
CA MET A 102 12.62 -18.94 -3.93
C MET A 102 14.07 -19.05 -4.41
N HIS A 103 15.01 -18.50 -3.61
CA HIS A 103 16.44 -18.55 -3.91
C HIS A 103 17.14 -19.82 -3.39
N GLY A 104 16.41 -20.71 -2.70
CA GLY A 104 16.98 -21.91 -2.08
C GLY A 104 18.00 -21.59 -0.97
N ILE A 105 17.85 -20.46 -0.28
CA ILE A 105 18.75 -20.00 0.78
C ILE A 105 18.00 -20.06 2.11
N GLU A 106 18.52 -20.81 3.07
CA GLU A 106 18.02 -20.78 4.43
C GLU A 106 18.48 -19.49 5.14
N ASP A 107 17.53 -18.81 5.78
CA ASP A 107 17.84 -17.63 6.59
C ASP A 107 18.25 -18.07 8.00
N LEU A 108 19.54 -18.31 8.18
CA LEU A 108 20.13 -18.72 9.47
C LEU A 108 20.29 -17.55 10.47
N ARG A 109 19.87 -16.34 10.10
CA ARG A 109 20.03 -15.17 11.00
C ARG A 109 18.98 -15.21 12.11
N PRO A 110 19.37 -15.05 13.37
CA PRO A 110 18.44 -15.03 14.48
C PRO A 110 17.47 -13.86 14.36
N ALA A 111 16.20 -14.10 14.72
CA ALA A 111 15.11 -13.15 14.55
C ALA A 111 15.39 -11.76 15.20
N TRP A 112 16.08 -11.74 16.34
CA TRP A 112 16.42 -10.49 17.05
C TRP A 112 17.39 -9.58 16.31
N ARG A 113 18.29 -10.13 15.45
CA ARG A 113 19.18 -9.35 14.57
C ARG A 113 18.48 -8.81 13.33
N THR A 114 17.44 -9.48 12.89
CA THR A 114 16.67 -9.08 11.70
C THR A 114 15.52 -8.13 12.03
N ALA A 115 14.96 -8.23 13.24
CA ALA A 115 13.83 -7.42 13.69
C ALA A 115 14.03 -5.90 13.51
N PRO A 116 15.14 -5.27 13.93
CA PRO A 116 15.31 -3.83 13.76
C PRO A 116 15.28 -3.40 12.29
N ARG A 117 15.89 -4.20 11.40
CA ARG A 117 15.88 -3.93 9.96
C ARG A 117 14.47 -4.08 9.37
N LEU A 118 13.71 -5.08 9.82
CA LEU A 118 12.32 -5.26 9.40
C LEU A 118 11.45 -4.08 9.83
N VAL A 119 11.61 -3.60 11.06
CA VAL A 119 10.88 -2.43 11.58
C VAL A 119 11.22 -1.17 10.78
N ILE A 120 12.50 -0.91 10.52
CA ILE A 120 12.91 0.24 9.70
C ILE A 120 12.34 0.14 8.28
N THR A 121 12.42 -1.05 7.67
CA THR A 121 11.85 -1.26 6.33
C THR A 121 10.33 -1.09 6.35
N ALA A 122 9.64 -1.59 7.38
CA ALA A 122 8.20 -1.39 7.57
C ALA A 122 7.85 0.10 7.67
N LEU A 123 8.61 0.87 8.45
CA LEU A 123 8.42 2.32 8.57
C LEU A 123 8.58 3.02 7.21
N VAL A 124 9.59 2.67 6.43
CA VAL A 124 9.81 3.23 5.10
C VAL A 124 8.64 2.88 4.16
N LEU A 125 8.18 1.62 4.17
CA LEU A 125 7.04 1.20 3.35
C LEU A 125 5.73 1.88 3.77
N LEU A 126 5.48 2.01 5.07
CA LEU A 126 4.33 2.75 5.59
C LEU A 126 4.39 4.23 5.20
N ALA A 127 5.55 4.87 5.31
CA ALA A 127 5.74 6.25 4.89
C ALA A 127 5.48 6.43 3.39
N LEU A 128 5.99 5.52 2.54
CA LEU A 128 5.73 5.54 1.09
C LEU A 128 4.25 5.35 0.77
N LEU A 129 3.57 4.45 1.48
CA LEU A 129 2.15 4.17 1.30
C LEU A 129 1.31 5.38 1.73
N VAL A 130 1.59 5.97 2.89
CA VAL A 130 0.93 7.19 3.36
C VAL A 130 1.19 8.35 2.39
N THR A 131 2.41 8.52 1.91
CA THR A 131 2.74 9.56 0.91
C THR A 131 1.94 9.35 -0.38
N SER A 132 1.82 8.10 -0.87
CA SER A 132 1.02 7.79 -2.05
C SER A 132 -0.46 8.10 -1.84
N ALA A 133 -1.00 7.77 -0.66
CA ALA A 133 -2.37 8.10 -0.30
C ALA A 133 -2.60 9.62 -0.22
N LEU A 134 -1.67 10.36 0.40
CA LEU A 134 -1.73 11.82 0.47
C LEU A 134 -1.67 12.46 -0.91
N VAL A 135 -0.83 11.99 -1.82
CA VAL A 135 -0.78 12.48 -3.22
C VAL A 135 -2.13 12.29 -3.91
N LEU A 136 -2.82 11.18 -3.66
CA LEU A 136 -4.15 10.93 -4.22
C LEU A 136 -5.23 11.84 -3.60
N ILE A 137 -5.23 11.96 -2.27
CA ILE A 137 -6.26 12.68 -1.51
C ILE A 137 -6.12 14.19 -1.68
N LEU A 138 -4.89 14.72 -1.60
CA LEU A 138 -4.62 16.16 -1.66
C LEU A 138 -4.57 16.71 -3.09
N THR A 139 -4.99 15.94 -4.08
CA THR A 139 -4.97 16.35 -5.50
C THR A 139 -5.70 17.70 -5.72
N ALA A 140 -6.82 17.91 -5.03
CA ALA A 140 -7.63 19.14 -5.18
C ALA A 140 -6.93 20.40 -4.61
N GLU A 141 -6.11 20.24 -3.58
CA GLU A 141 -5.42 21.33 -2.89
C GLU A 141 -3.99 21.56 -3.41
N ALA A 142 -3.33 20.50 -3.85
CA ALA A 142 -1.96 20.57 -4.36
C ALA A 142 -1.86 21.36 -5.69
N ALA A 143 -2.84 21.22 -6.57
CA ALA A 143 -2.84 21.93 -7.85
C ALA A 143 -2.84 23.46 -7.72
N PRO A 144 -3.74 24.08 -6.92
CA PRO A 144 -3.70 25.53 -6.70
C PRO A 144 -2.47 26.00 -5.92
N ALA A 145 -1.95 25.19 -4.99
CA ALA A 145 -0.75 25.53 -4.24
C ALA A 145 0.50 25.56 -5.14
N LEU A 146 0.67 24.57 -5.99
CA LEU A 146 1.74 24.53 -6.99
C LEU A 146 1.60 25.64 -8.04
N GLY A 147 0.38 25.92 -8.50
CA GLY A 147 0.12 27.03 -9.41
C GLY A 147 0.58 28.37 -8.86
N ARG A 148 0.32 28.64 -7.58
CA ARG A 148 0.79 29.86 -6.90
C ARG A 148 2.32 29.93 -6.77
N LEU A 149 2.99 28.80 -6.54
CA LEU A 149 4.47 28.75 -6.44
C LEU A 149 5.17 28.95 -7.78
N VAL A 150 4.55 28.52 -8.87
CA VAL A 150 5.13 28.57 -10.23
C VAL A 150 4.59 29.77 -11.04
N GLY A 151 3.62 30.53 -10.50
CA GLY A 151 3.00 31.66 -11.21
C GLY A 151 2.08 31.22 -12.36
N MET A 152 1.49 30.02 -12.28
CA MET A 152 0.57 29.48 -13.29
C MET A 152 -0.88 29.74 -12.91
N ASP A 153 -1.74 29.91 -13.91
CA ASP A 153 -3.19 29.97 -13.73
C ASP A 153 -3.74 28.66 -13.13
N SER A 154 -4.79 28.75 -12.33
CA SER A 154 -5.38 27.61 -11.61
C SER A 154 -5.81 26.46 -12.54
N ILE A 155 -6.25 26.77 -13.76
CA ILE A 155 -6.64 25.77 -14.77
C ILE A 155 -5.42 25.04 -15.31
N MET A 156 -4.36 25.76 -15.66
CA MET A 156 -3.10 25.17 -16.12
C MET A 156 -2.43 24.35 -15.04
N ALA A 157 -2.43 24.83 -13.80
CA ALA A 157 -1.90 24.10 -12.65
C ALA A 157 -2.66 22.79 -12.39
N GLY A 158 -3.99 22.80 -12.50
CA GLY A 158 -4.83 21.62 -12.38
C GLY A 158 -4.53 20.57 -13.45
N THR A 159 -4.38 20.99 -14.69
CA THR A 159 -4.04 20.09 -15.81
C THR A 159 -2.63 19.53 -15.65
N ALA A 160 -1.65 20.36 -15.34
CA ALA A 160 -0.27 19.95 -15.10
C ALA A 160 -0.19 18.94 -13.94
N TRP A 161 -0.89 19.20 -12.83
CA TRP A 161 -0.95 18.28 -11.70
C TRP A 161 -1.56 16.92 -12.09
N ASN A 162 -2.67 16.93 -12.85
CA ASN A 162 -3.30 15.69 -13.32
C ASN A 162 -2.38 14.84 -14.20
N VAL A 163 -1.47 15.44 -14.93
CA VAL A 163 -0.45 14.72 -15.71
C VAL A 163 0.69 14.22 -14.82
N VAL A 164 1.20 15.08 -13.92
CA VAL A 164 2.38 14.78 -13.09
C VAL A 164 2.09 13.77 -11.98
N LYS A 165 0.87 13.74 -11.43
CA LYS A 165 0.53 12.81 -10.34
C LYS A 165 0.68 11.34 -10.72
N TRP A 166 0.38 10.94 -11.96
CA TRP A 166 0.44 9.55 -12.39
C TRP A 166 1.87 9.01 -12.45
N PRO A 167 2.84 9.67 -13.12
CA PRO A 167 4.23 9.24 -13.06
C PRO A 167 4.82 9.33 -11.65
N LEU A 168 4.39 10.29 -10.82
CA LEU A 168 4.79 10.37 -9.42
C LEU A 168 4.33 9.14 -8.63
N LEU A 169 3.04 8.76 -8.76
CA LEU A 169 2.50 7.56 -8.12
C LEU A 169 3.17 6.28 -8.61
N LEU A 170 3.42 6.17 -9.92
CA LEU A 170 4.18 5.06 -10.48
C LEU A 170 5.59 5.00 -9.91
N GLY A 171 6.26 6.14 -9.77
CA GLY A 171 7.58 6.23 -9.14
C GLY A 171 7.55 5.78 -7.67
N LEU A 172 6.54 6.19 -6.90
CA LEU A 172 6.35 5.76 -5.50
C LEU A 172 6.11 4.25 -5.41
N VAL A 173 5.28 3.68 -6.29
CA VAL A 173 5.07 2.22 -6.36
C VAL A 173 6.35 1.51 -6.74
N ALA A 174 7.12 2.02 -7.71
CA ALA A 174 8.41 1.44 -8.09
C ALA A 174 9.39 1.43 -6.92
N VAL A 175 9.50 2.54 -6.17
CA VAL A 175 10.34 2.62 -4.97
C VAL A 175 9.85 1.63 -3.89
N LEU A 176 8.53 1.50 -3.70
CA LEU A 176 7.95 0.55 -2.76
C LEU A 176 8.35 -0.89 -3.12
N VAL A 177 8.20 -1.30 -4.37
CA VAL A 177 8.60 -2.62 -4.87
C VAL A 177 10.11 -2.83 -4.69
N LEU A 178 10.94 -1.84 -5.04
CA LEU A 178 12.38 -1.89 -4.84
C LEU A 178 12.77 -2.10 -3.37
N VAL A 179 12.17 -1.34 -2.46
CA VAL A 179 12.40 -1.46 -1.02
C VAL A 179 11.98 -2.84 -0.52
N LEU A 180 10.81 -3.31 -0.97
CA LEU A 180 10.27 -4.61 -0.60
C LEU A 180 11.20 -5.75 -1.06
N PHE A 181 11.68 -5.72 -2.31
CA PHE A 181 12.57 -6.75 -2.85
C PHE A 181 13.98 -6.70 -2.23
N ARG A 182 14.42 -5.52 -1.76
CA ARG A 182 15.67 -5.39 -0.99
C ARG A 182 15.62 -6.01 0.40
N SER A 183 14.43 -6.36 0.90
CA SER A 183 14.29 -7.11 2.16
C SER A 183 14.75 -8.57 2.05
N GLY A 184 14.87 -9.11 0.84
CA GLY A 184 15.34 -10.46 0.54
C GLY A 184 16.85 -10.66 0.71
N PRO A 185 17.37 -11.82 0.29
CA PRO A 185 18.78 -12.15 0.41
C PRO A 185 19.65 -11.18 -0.39
N ALA A 186 20.78 -10.77 0.19
CA ALA A 186 21.77 -9.94 -0.49
C ALA A 186 22.35 -10.69 -1.70
N GLN A 187 21.97 -10.26 -2.91
CA GLN A 187 22.45 -10.87 -4.13
C GLN A 187 23.64 -10.10 -4.68
N THR A 188 24.67 -10.81 -5.07
CA THR A 188 25.92 -10.28 -5.67
C THR A 188 25.75 -9.83 -7.13
N ARG A 189 24.52 -9.68 -7.63
CA ARG A 189 24.21 -9.46 -9.05
C ARG A 189 24.15 -8.02 -9.46
N GLY A 190 24.40 -7.82 -10.77
CA GLY A 190 24.29 -6.53 -11.42
C GLY A 190 22.89 -5.91 -11.28
N VAL A 191 22.83 -4.62 -11.08
CA VAL A 191 21.59 -3.83 -10.92
C VAL A 191 20.57 -4.08 -12.04
N ARG A 192 21.07 -4.26 -13.28
CA ARG A 192 20.24 -4.46 -14.48
C ARG A 192 19.38 -5.73 -14.45
N GLN A 193 19.88 -6.84 -13.89
CA GLN A 193 19.12 -8.11 -13.82
C GLN A 193 18.01 -8.07 -12.78
N ARG A 194 18.21 -7.32 -11.69
CA ARG A 194 17.16 -7.12 -10.67
C ARG A 194 16.01 -6.28 -11.20
N LEU A 195 16.30 -5.26 -12.00
CA LEU A 195 15.30 -4.36 -12.56
C LEU A 195 14.28 -5.07 -13.47
N LEU A 196 14.62 -6.20 -14.08
CA LEU A 196 13.69 -6.95 -14.95
C LEU A 196 12.54 -7.57 -14.18
N GLY A 197 12.80 -8.21 -13.04
CA GLY A 197 11.73 -8.78 -12.23
C GLY A 197 10.97 -7.71 -11.44
N ASP A 198 11.63 -6.61 -11.04
CA ASP A 198 10.97 -5.47 -10.44
C ASP A 198 9.99 -4.84 -11.45
N ALA A 199 10.43 -4.65 -12.70
CA ALA A 199 9.57 -4.16 -13.79
C ALA A 199 8.42 -5.13 -14.10
N LEU A 200 8.69 -6.44 -14.12
CA LEU A 200 7.66 -7.46 -14.30
C LEU A 200 6.61 -7.40 -13.18
N ALA A 201 7.04 -7.29 -11.92
CA ALA A 201 6.13 -7.17 -10.78
C ALA A 201 5.22 -5.96 -10.92
N ILE A 202 5.78 -4.79 -11.27
CA ILE A 202 5.02 -3.55 -11.46
C ILE A 202 4.05 -3.69 -12.63
N THR A 203 4.50 -4.26 -13.76
CA THR A 203 3.64 -4.46 -14.94
C THR A 203 2.48 -5.40 -14.64
N LEU A 204 2.74 -6.53 -13.96
CA LEU A 204 1.71 -7.47 -13.54
C LEU A 204 0.73 -6.83 -12.54
N TRP A 205 1.26 -6.04 -11.60
CA TRP A 205 0.42 -5.32 -10.65
C TRP A 205 -0.48 -4.28 -11.33
N LEU A 206 0.04 -3.54 -12.30
CA LEU A 206 -0.76 -2.59 -13.09
C LEU A 206 -1.82 -3.31 -13.92
N ALA A 207 -1.47 -4.41 -14.58
CA ALA A 207 -2.41 -5.22 -15.34
C ALA A 207 -3.51 -5.80 -14.45
N ALA A 208 -3.15 -6.35 -13.28
CA ALA A 208 -4.09 -6.85 -12.29
C ALA A 208 -5.01 -5.74 -11.78
N SER A 209 -4.45 -4.55 -11.48
CA SER A 209 -5.23 -3.40 -11.00
C SER A 209 -6.17 -2.85 -12.09
N ALA A 210 -5.74 -2.79 -13.35
CA ALA A 210 -6.59 -2.38 -14.46
C ALA A 210 -7.72 -3.39 -14.72
N GLY A 211 -7.39 -4.68 -14.78
CA GLY A 211 -8.38 -5.75 -14.91
C GLY A 211 -9.37 -5.76 -13.76
N PHE A 212 -8.90 -5.53 -12.54
CA PHE A 212 -9.75 -5.42 -11.37
C PHE A 212 -10.66 -4.18 -11.40
N ALA A 213 -10.17 -3.03 -11.85
CA ALA A 213 -10.99 -1.82 -12.01
C ALA A 213 -12.11 -2.04 -13.03
N LEU A 214 -11.82 -2.73 -14.15
CA LEU A 214 -12.84 -3.14 -15.12
C LEU A 214 -13.87 -4.09 -14.51
N TYR A 215 -13.42 -5.10 -13.76
CA TYR A 215 -14.30 -6.02 -13.04
C TYR A 215 -15.18 -5.28 -12.03
N ALA A 216 -14.59 -4.45 -11.19
CA ALA A 216 -15.30 -3.68 -10.17
C ALA A 216 -16.36 -2.73 -10.76
N SER A 217 -16.10 -2.15 -11.93
CA SER A 217 -17.07 -1.28 -12.62
C SER A 217 -18.33 -2.03 -13.08
N GLN A 218 -18.22 -3.34 -13.33
CA GLN A 218 -19.34 -4.18 -13.74
C GLN A 218 -20.10 -4.79 -12.54
N VAL A 219 -19.46 -4.89 -11.39
CA VAL A 219 -20.05 -5.48 -10.17
C VAL A 219 -21.06 -4.54 -9.49
N GLY A 220 -21.15 -3.28 -9.90
CA GLY A 220 -22.14 -2.32 -9.37
C GLY A 220 -23.59 -2.84 -9.32
N ASN A 221 -23.96 -3.80 -10.18
CA ASN A 221 -25.25 -4.47 -10.17
C ASN A 221 -25.39 -5.60 -9.12
N TYR A 222 -24.27 -6.12 -8.60
CA TYR A 222 -24.23 -7.18 -7.56
C TYR A 222 -24.46 -6.65 -6.14
N ASN A 223 -24.36 -5.33 -5.94
CA ASN A 223 -24.53 -4.67 -4.64
C ASN A 223 -25.92 -4.89 -4.02
N ARG A 224 -26.93 -5.28 -4.82
CA ARG A 224 -28.28 -5.56 -4.32
C ARG A 224 -28.41 -6.82 -3.47
N LEU A 225 -27.51 -7.80 -3.63
CA LEU A 225 -27.59 -9.09 -2.92
C LEU A 225 -26.62 -9.17 -1.73
N TYR A 226 -25.43 -8.58 -1.83
CA TYR A 226 -24.35 -8.73 -0.84
C TYR A 226 -24.02 -7.43 -0.10
N GLY A 227 -24.60 -6.29 -0.47
CA GLY A 227 -24.39 -5.01 0.20
C GLY A 227 -22.91 -4.65 0.37
N SER A 228 -22.55 -4.14 1.56
CA SER A 228 -21.16 -3.73 1.89
C SER A 228 -20.15 -4.88 1.90
N LEU A 229 -20.59 -6.14 2.07
CA LEU A 229 -19.71 -7.32 2.08
C LEU A 229 -19.08 -7.57 0.71
N ALA A 230 -19.82 -7.27 -0.39
CA ALA A 230 -19.27 -7.40 -1.74
C ALA A 230 -17.99 -6.57 -1.91
N GLY A 231 -17.99 -5.32 -1.45
CA GLY A 231 -16.83 -4.44 -1.51
C GLY A 231 -15.61 -4.98 -0.76
N ILE A 232 -15.83 -5.58 0.42
CA ILE A 232 -14.75 -6.19 1.21
C ILE A 232 -14.14 -7.38 0.48
N VAL A 233 -14.98 -8.27 -0.05
CA VAL A 233 -14.49 -9.45 -0.79
C VAL A 233 -13.72 -9.03 -2.04
N VAL A 234 -14.27 -8.08 -2.79
CA VAL A 234 -13.64 -7.52 -4.00
C VAL A 234 -12.28 -6.92 -3.65
N PHE A 235 -12.19 -6.14 -2.58
CA PHE A 235 -10.93 -5.57 -2.08
C PHE A 235 -9.92 -6.65 -1.66
N LEU A 236 -10.34 -7.69 -0.95
CA LEU A 236 -9.47 -8.80 -0.55
C LEU A 236 -8.87 -9.52 -1.76
N VAL A 237 -9.67 -9.77 -2.78
CA VAL A 237 -9.21 -10.39 -4.05
C VAL A 237 -8.19 -9.48 -4.74
N TRP A 238 -8.40 -8.17 -4.76
CA TRP A 238 -7.42 -7.23 -5.33
C TRP A 238 -6.10 -7.23 -4.57
N VAL A 239 -6.13 -7.23 -3.24
CA VAL A 239 -4.91 -7.31 -2.41
C VAL A 239 -4.19 -8.64 -2.65
N TRP A 240 -4.93 -9.74 -2.77
CA TRP A 240 -4.36 -11.06 -3.07
C TRP A 240 -3.68 -11.08 -4.44
N LEU A 241 -4.35 -10.58 -5.49
CA LEU A 241 -3.76 -10.45 -6.84
C LEU A 241 -2.51 -9.56 -6.82
N SER A 242 -2.52 -8.48 -6.05
CA SER A 242 -1.38 -7.58 -5.89
C SER A 242 -0.18 -8.30 -5.27
N ASN A 243 -0.40 -9.06 -4.20
CA ASN A 243 0.65 -9.86 -3.56
C ASN A 243 1.17 -10.97 -4.49
N LEU A 244 0.27 -11.61 -5.25
CA LEU A 244 0.63 -12.63 -6.22
C LEU A 244 1.52 -12.04 -7.34
N ALA A 245 1.18 -10.88 -7.87
CA ALA A 245 1.98 -10.17 -8.88
C ALA A 245 3.40 -9.86 -8.37
N LEU A 246 3.52 -9.39 -7.12
CA LEU A 246 4.82 -9.15 -6.48
C LEU A 246 5.63 -10.46 -6.33
N LEU A 247 5.00 -11.55 -5.89
CA LEU A 247 5.67 -12.83 -5.73
C LEU A 247 6.11 -13.44 -7.06
N ILE A 248 5.32 -13.30 -8.13
CA ILE A 248 5.69 -13.75 -9.47
C ILE A 248 6.91 -12.97 -9.99
N GLY A 249 6.94 -11.65 -9.80
CA GLY A 249 8.12 -10.84 -10.16
C GLY A 249 9.38 -11.24 -9.37
N ALA A 250 9.21 -11.54 -8.08
CA ALA A 250 10.30 -12.03 -7.23
C ALA A 250 10.80 -13.42 -7.66
N GLN A 251 9.87 -14.32 -8.01
CA GLN A 251 10.19 -15.66 -8.53
C GLN A 251 10.95 -15.56 -9.85
N PHE A 252 10.53 -14.68 -10.75
CA PHE A 252 11.23 -14.42 -12.01
C PHE A 252 12.67 -13.96 -11.77
N ASN A 253 12.88 -13.04 -10.82
CA ASN A 253 14.22 -12.65 -10.41
C ASN A 253 15.04 -13.82 -9.86
N ALA A 254 14.42 -14.71 -9.10
CA ALA A 254 15.09 -15.90 -8.55
C ALA A 254 15.49 -16.90 -9.63
N GLU A 255 14.63 -17.12 -10.63
CA GLU A 255 14.94 -18.06 -11.75
C GLU A 255 16.02 -17.49 -12.68
N LEU A 256 15.94 -16.21 -13.06
CA LEU A 256 17.04 -15.56 -13.78
C LEU A 256 18.37 -15.70 -13.04
N ALA A 257 18.28 -15.81 -11.75
CA ALA A 257 19.36 -15.99 -10.85
C ALA A 257 20.04 -17.35 -11.01
N LYS A 258 19.33 -18.40 -11.28
CA LYS A 258 19.83 -19.76 -11.41
C LYS A 258 20.49 -19.98 -12.77
N ILE A 259 19.96 -19.36 -13.82
CA ILE A 259 20.45 -19.52 -15.20
C ILE A 259 21.89 -18.99 -15.38
N HIS A 260 22.32 -18.05 -14.54
CA HIS A 260 23.63 -17.40 -14.67
C HIS A 260 24.62 -17.86 -13.60
N ARG A 261 24.32 -18.92 -12.87
CA ARG A 261 25.25 -19.64 -12.01
C ARG A 261 25.87 -20.82 -12.74
#